data_e13ac088bb98fb587f244ad4180eb59e
#
_entry.id   e13ac088bb98fb587f244ad4180eb59e
#
_cell.length_a   1.000
_cell.length_b   1.000
_cell.length_c   1.000
_cell.angle_alpha   90.00
_cell.angle_beta   90.00
_cell.angle_gamma   90.00
#
_symmetry.space_group_name_H-M   'P 1'
#
loop_
_entity.id
_entity.type
_entity.pdbx_description
1 polymer ?
#
loop_
_entity_poly.entity_id
_entity_poly.type
_entity_poly.pdbx_seq_one_letter_code
_entity_poly.pdbx_strand_id
1 'polypeptide(L)'
;MAYAIIHSAMNRANNNDIQELHAYVRGRVQGVGFRYFVVEEALSLGLRGYARNTHDGSVEVLAQGPRPALERLVTLLRQGPPAAHVTEVRTTWGQPTQHVSGFHVRW
;
A
#
# COMPACT_ATOMS: atom_id res chain seq x y z
N MET A 1 4.50 -37.01 2.34
CA MET A 1 5.07 -36.49 1.10
C MET A 1 4.08 -35.57 0.41
N ALA A 2 2.91 -36.10 0.03
CA ALA A 2 1.88 -35.28 -0.63
C ALA A 2 1.40 -34.10 0.24
N TYR A 3 1.26 -34.33 1.52
CA TYR A 3 0.86 -33.28 2.44
C TYR A 3 1.86 -32.14 2.45
N ALA A 4 3.14 -32.46 2.52
CA ALA A 4 4.17 -31.41 2.56
C ALA A 4 4.20 -30.59 1.29
N ILE A 5 3.99 -31.22 0.13
CA ILE A 5 3.95 -30.52 -1.15
C ILE A 5 2.76 -29.59 -1.20
N ILE A 6 1.59 -30.06 -0.82
CA ILE A 6 0.37 -29.25 -0.82
C ILE A 6 0.52 -28.08 0.14
N HIS A 7 1.01 -28.34 1.33
CA HIS A 7 1.21 -27.29 2.34
C HIS A 7 2.17 -26.21 1.83
N SER A 8 3.27 -26.62 1.23
CA SER A 8 4.26 -25.70 0.68
C SER A 8 3.65 -24.84 -0.45
N ALA A 9 2.86 -25.46 -1.31
CA ALA A 9 2.21 -24.74 -2.40
C ALA A 9 1.21 -23.72 -1.86
N MET A 10 0.44 -24.08 -0.84
CA MET A 10 -0.52 -23.16 -0.21
C MET A 10 0.20 -21.98 0.43
N ASN A 11 1.30 -22.22 1.12
CA ASN A 11 2.08 -21.14 1.74
C ASN A 11 2.65 -20.20 0.68
N ARG A 12 3.13 -20.74 -0.42
CA ARG A 12 3.66 -19.91 -1.50
C ARG A 12 2.55 -19.07 -2.15
N ALA A 13 1.39 -19.68 -2.35
CA ALA A 13 0.25 -18.96 -2.89
C ALA A 13 -0.12 -17.79 -1.98
N ASN A 14 -0.22 -18.05 -0.65
CA ASN A 14 -0.56 -17.00 0.31
C ASN A 14 0.47 -15.88 0.35
N ASN A 15 1.75 -16.21 0.15
CA ASN A 15 2.82 -15.21 0.20
C ASN A 15 3.00 -14.46 -1.11
N ASN A 16 2.62 -15.09 -2.25
CA ASN A 16 2.90 -14.54 -3.57
C ASN A 16 1.66 -13.99 -4.27
N ASP A 17 0.48 -14.28 -3.74
CA ASP A 17 -0.76 -13.76 -4.33
C ASP A 17 -0.74 -12.24 -4.30
N ILE A 18 -1.13 -11.68 -5.43
CA ILE A 18 -1.25 -10.23 -5.53
C ILE A 18 -2.59 -9.82 -4.90
N GLN A 19 -2.52 -8.95 -3.92
CA GLN A 19 -3.67 -8.37 -3.26
C GLN A 19 -3.70 -6.88 -3.53
N GLU A 20 -4.79 -6.25 -3.16
CA GLU A 20 -4.94 -4.81 -3.27
C GLU A 20 -5.25 -4.22 -1.91
N LEU A 21 -4.48 -3.21 -1.56
CA LEU A 21 -4.71 -2.36 -0.40
C LEU A 21 -5.30 -1.05 -0.90
N HIS A 22 -6.36 -0.60 -0.27
CA HIS A 22 -6.89 0.73 -0.49
C HIS A 22 -6.88 1.43 0.86
N ALA A 23 -6.14 2.52 0.97
CA ALA A 23 -5.94 3.21 2.23
C ALA A 23 -6.27 4.69 2.10
N TYR A 24 -6.86 5.24 3.16
CA TYR A 24 -7.01 6.68 3.32
C TYR A 24 -6.24 7.10 4.56
N VAL A 25 -5.32 8.04 4.37
CA VAL A 25 -4.45 8.54 5.44
C VAL A 25 -4.93 9.93 5.82
N ARG A 26 -5.23 10.12 7.09
CA ARG A 26 -5.78 11.38 7.61
C ARG A 26 -4.81 12.03 8.58
N GLY A 27 -4.94 13.34 8.71
CA GLY A 27 -4.11 14.17 9.58
C GLY A 27 -3.50 15.30 8.78
N ARG A 28 -2.32 15.76 9.21
CA ARG A 28 -1.54 16.72 8.44
C ARG A 28 -0.72 15.94 7.43
N VAL A 29 -1.29 15.69 6.28
CA VAL A 29 -0.70 14.79 5.27
C VAL A 29 -0.60 15.42 3.89
N GLN A 30 -1.33 16.51 3.62
CA GLN A 30 -1.19 17.23 2.35
C GLN A 30 -0.22 18.38 2.51
N GLY A 31 0.53 18.70 1.46
CA GLY A 31 1.50 19.80 1.46
C GLY A 31 2.76 19.52 2.25
N VAL A 32 3.02 18.26 2.61
CA VAL A 32 4.19 17.85 3.42
C VAL A 32 5.04 16.78 2.74
N GLY A 33 4.82 16.57 1.42
CA GLY A 33 5.58 15.57 0.66
C GLY A 33 5.10 14.15 0.88
N PHE A 34 3.89 13.95 1.39
CA PHE A 34 3.40 12.63 1.73
C PHE A 34 3.27 11.72 0.51
N ARG A 35 2.72 12.23 -0.60
CA ARG A 35 2.54 11.40 -1.81
C ARG A 35 3.86 10.89 -2.35
N TYR A 36 4.89 11.73 -2.36
CA TYR A 36 6.23 11.32 -2.83
C TYR A 36 6.86 10.32 -1.88
N PHE A 37 6.66 10.50 -0.58
CA PHE A 37 7.09 9.53 0.41
C PHE A 37 6.47 8.15 0.13
N VAL A 38 5.17 8.10 -0.14
CA VAL A 38 4.47 6.85 -0.44
C VAL A 38 5.04 6.21 -1.70
N VAL A 39 5.26 6.99 -2.74
CA VAL A 39 5.79 6.47 -4.01
C VAL A 39 7.17 5.85 -3.79
N GLU A 40 8.06 6.54 -3.09
CA GLU A 40 9.40 6.00 -2.82
C GLU A 40 9.35 4.70 -2.04
N GLU A 41 8.55 4.66 -0.98
CA GLU A 41 8.46 3.47 -0.15
C GLU A 41 7.81 2.31 -0.91
N ALA A 42 6.76 2.60 -1.67
CA ALA A 42 6.07 1.57 -2.44
C ALA A 42 6.97 0.98 -3.53
N LEU A 43 7.75 1.82 -4.22
CA LEU A 43 8.70 1.34 -5.21
C LEU A 43 9.77 0.45 -4.60
N SER A 44 10.29 0.82 -3.43
CA SER A 44 11.25 -0.01 -2.70
C SER A 44 10.67 -1.38 -2.34
N LEU A 45 9.38 -1.44 -2.12
CA LEU A 45 8.69 -2.69 -1.77
C LEU A 45 8.23 -3.47 -3.00
N GLY A 46 8.48 -2.96 -4.20
CA GLY A 46 8.06 -3.62 -5.44
C GLY A 46 6.57 -3.56 -5.69
N LEU A 47 5.87 -2.59 -5.09
CA LEU A 47 4.43 -2.45 -5.23
C LEU A 47 4.06 -1.62 -6.46
N ARG A 48 2.83 -1.80 -6.91
CA ARG A 48 2.24 -1.01 -8.00
C ARG A 48 1.04 -0.25 -7.45
N GLY A 49 0.80 0.94 -7.98
CA GLY A 49 -0.34 1.72 -7.54
C GLY A 49 -0.16 3.21 -7.66
N TYR A 50 -0.81 3.95 -6.78
CA TYR A 50 -0.75 5.42 -6.80
C TYR A 50 -1.04 6.01 -5.42
N ALA A 51 -0.65 7.26 -5.27
CA ALA A 51 -1.00 8.09 -4.13
C ALA A 51 -1.61 9.39 -4.63
N ARG A 52 -2.73 9.81 -4.05
CA ARG A 52 -3.50 10.96 -4.51
C ARG A 52 -4.02 11.77 -3.32
N ASN A 53 -3.94 13.09 -3.42
CA ASN A 53 -4.63 13.96 -2.46
C ASN A 53 -6.13 13.95 -2.75
N THR A 54 -6.93 13.93 -1.72
CA THR A 54 -8.39 13.98 -1.86
C THR A 54 -8.90 15.35 -1.43
N HIS A 55 -10.17 15.64 -1.78
CA HIS A 55 -10.78 16.93 -1.46
C HIS A 55 -10.94 17.16 0.04
N ASP A 56 -11.07 16.09 0.83
CA ASP A 56 -11.28 16.21 2.26
C ASP A 56 -9.97 16.32 3.07
N GLY A 57 -8.85 16.47 2.38
CA GLY A 57 -7.55 16.62 3.05
C GLY A 57 -6.79 15.34 3.31
N SER A 58 -7.34 14.20 2.92
CA SER A 58 -6.68 12.91 3.07
C SER A 58 -5.70 12.65 1.93
N VAL A 59 -4.87 11.62 2.10
CA VAL A 59 -4.12 11.02 1.00
C VAL A 59 -4.69 9.62 0.77
N GLU A 60 -5.12 9.38 -0.45
CA GLU A 60 -5.61 8.08 -0.89
C GLU A 60 -4.46 7.29 -1.48
N VAL A 61 -4.32 6.03 -1.07
CA VAL A 61 -3.29 5.13 -1.57
C VAL A 61 -3.95 3.86 -2.07
N LEU A 62 -3.68 3.51 -3.33
CA LEU A 62 -4.02 2.20 -3.86
C LEU A 62 -2.72 1.49 -4.17
N ALA A 63 -2.54 0.30 -3.61
CA ALA A 63 -1.31 -0.46 -3.76
C ALA A 63 -1.61 -1.93 -4.02
N GLN A 64 -0.86 -2.53 -4.92
CA GLN A 64 -1.01 -3.92 -5.30
C GLN A 64 0.32 -4.64 -5.14
N GLY A 65 0.27 -5.82 -4.57
CA GLY A 65 1.44 -6.66 -4.36
C GLY A 65 1.18 -7.76 -3.36
N PRO A 66 2.22 -8.47 -2.94
CA PRO A 66 2.09 -9.51 -1.91
C PRO A 66 1.70 -8.88 -0.57
N ARG A 67 0.90 -9.61 0.19
CA ARG A 67 0.39 -9.14 1.48
C ARG A 67 1.47 -8.62 2.43
N PRO A 68 2.61 -9.32 2.61
CA PRO A 68 3.64 -8.82 3.53
C PRO A 68 4.17 -7.46 3.13
N ALA A 69 4.36 -7.19 1.83
CA ALA A 69 4.82 -5.89 1.35
C ALA A 69 3.76 -4.81 1.59
N LEU A 70 2.50 -5.15 1.36
CA LEU A 70 1.40 -4.21 1.62
C LEU A 70 1.28 -3.87 3.10
N GLU A 71 1.46 -4.86 3.97
CA GLU A 71 1.43 -4.61 5.42
C GLU A 71 2.60 -3.72 5.85
N ARG A 72 3.77 -3.92 5.25
CA ARG A 72 4.91 -3.03 5.50
C ARG A 72 4.59 -1.60 5.08
N LEU A 73 3.94 -1.45 3.92
CA LEU A 73 3.51 -0.11 3.48
C LEU A 73 2.57 0.53 4.50
N VAL A 74 1.61 -0.21 5.03
CA VAL A 74 0.68 0.34 6.05
C VAL A 74 1.46 0.87 7.25
N THR A 75 2.45 0.13 7.72
CA THR A 75 3.30 0.59 8.82
C THR A 75 3.97 1.92 8.50
N LEU A 76 4.50 2.03 7.28
CA LEU A 76 5.15 3.26 6.83
C LEU A 76 4.16 4.42 6.68
N LEU A 77 2.94 4.14 6.21
CA LEU A 77 1.89 5.17 6.11
C LEU A 77 1.55 5.75 7.48
N ARG A 78 1.54 4.90 8.51
CA ARG A 78 1.24 5.36 9.87
C ARG A 78 2.31 6.29 10.42
N GLN A 79 3.55 6.10 10.02
CA GLN A 79 4.65 6.97 10.40
C GLN A 79 4.64 8.26 9.60
N GLY A 80 4.54 8.14 8.30
CA GLY A 80 4.63 9.26 7.39
C GLY A 80 6.02 9.89 7.33
N PRO A 81 6.21 10.90 6.47
CA PRO A 81 7.46 11.67 6.43
C PRO A 81 7.54 12.61 7.64
N PRO A 82 8.74 13.18 7.91
CA PRO A 82 8.96 13.96 9.14
C PRO A 82 8.01 15.12 9.36
N ALA A 83 7.56 15.80 8.29
CA ALA A 83 6.67 16.94 8.44
C ALA A 83 5.20 16.56 8.56
N ALA A 84 4.87 15.29 8.42
CA ALA A 84 3.49 14.83 8.49
C ALA A 84 3.10 14.53 9.94
N HIS A 85 1.79 14.58 10.18
CA HIS A 85 1.21 14.12 11.43
C HIS A 85 0.00 13.26 11.09
N VAL A 86 0.17 11.93 11.16
CA VAL A 86 -0.86 10.98 10.79
C VAL A 86 -1.72 10.69 12.01
N THR A 87 -3.03 10.90 11.88
CA THR A 87 -3.99 10.63 12.94
C THR A 87 -4.74 9.34 12.73
N GLU A 88 -4.87 8.90 11.47
CA GLU A 88 -5.64 7.69 11.16
C GLU A 88 -5.19 7.14 9.81
N VAL A 89 -5.10 5.82 9.73
CA VAL A 89 -4.95 5.11 8.44
C VAL A 89 -6.09 4.11 8.35
N ARG A 90 -7.00 4.33 7.41
CA ARG A 90 -8.16 3.48 7.20
C ARG A 90 -7.89 2.59 5.99
N THR A 91 -7.97 1.27 6.17
CA THR A 91 -7.58 0.32 5.13
C THR A 91 -8.73 -0.59 4.75
N THR A 92 -8.80 -0.94 3.48
CA THR A 92 -9.60 -2.05 2.97
C THR A 92 -8.71 -2.93 2.11
N TRP A 93 -9.01 -4.22 2.09
CA TRP A 93 -8.19 -5.25 1.45
C TRP A 93 -9.05 -6.07 0.50
N GLY A 94 -8.48 -6.49 -0.61
CA GLY A 94 -9.22 -7.35 -1.53
C GLY A 94 -8.37 -7.79 -2.70
N GLN A 95 -9.05 -8.28 -3.72
CA GLN A 95 -8.45 -8.65 -4.99
C GLN A 95 -8.20 -7.37 -5.80
N PRO A 96 -7.22 -7.39 -6.71
CA PRO A 96 -7.00 -6.24 -7.58
C PRO A 96 -8.26 -5.89 -8.37
N THR A 97 -8.62 -4.61 -8.36
CA THR A 97 -9.83 -4.10 -9.02
C THR A 97 -9.51 -3.40 -10.33
N GLN A 98 -8.24 -3.11 -10.59
CA GLN A 98 -7.83 -2.40 -11.79
C GLN A 98 -6.40 -2.78 -12.13
N HIS A 99 -6.04 -2.54 -13.38
CA HIS A 99 -4.65 -2.74 -13.83
C HIS A 99 -3.86 -1.47 -13.57
N VAL A 100 -2.76 -1.60 -12.85
CA VAL A 100 -1.85 -0.48 -12.55
C VAL A 100 -0.43 -0.94 -12.83
N SER A 101 0.36 -0.09 -13.46
CA SER A 101 1.78 -0.36 -13.66
C SER A 101 2.60 0.75 -13.03
N GLY A 102 3.72 0.37 -12.40
CA GLY A 102 4.54 1.31 -11.65
C GLY A 102 3.84 1.84 -10.41
N PHE A 103 4.41 2.85 -9.79
CA PHE A 103 3.78 3.54 -8.66
C PHE A 103 3.93 5.03 -8.88
N HIS A 104 2.82 5.77 -8.87
CA HIS A 104 2.78 7.15 -9.32
C HIS A 104 2.07 8.07 -8.34
N VAL A 105 2.47 9.33 -8.35
CA VAL A 105 1.63 10.40 -7.80
C VAL A 105 0.49 10.63 -8.79
N ARG A 106 -0.73 10.68 -8.28
CA ARG A 106 -1.90 11.00 -9.10
C ARG A 106 -2.46 12.34 -8.64
N TRP A 107 -2.79 13.22 -9.61
CA TRP A 107 -3.30 14.59 -9.36
C TRP A 107 -4.83 14.74 -9.49
#